data_1c67e49a065cbf71c702df7a381358fe
#
_entry.id   1c67e49a065cbf71c702df7a381358fe
#
_cell.length_a   1.000
_cell.length_b   1.000
_cell.length_c   1.000
_cell.angle_alpha   90.00
_cell.angle_beta   90.00
_cell.angle_gamma   90.00
#
_symmetry.space_group_name_H-M   'P 1'
#
loop_
_entity.id
_entity.type
_entity.pdbx_description
1 polymer ?
#
loop_
_entity_poly.entity_id
_entity_poly.type
_entity_poly.pdbx_seq_one_letter_code
_entity_poly.pdbx_strand_id
1 'polypeptide(L)'
;KSENGNEYAVTLICDLTKYLVAIPIANKSAKTVAKAIFESFILKYGPMKTFITDMGTEYKNSIITDLCKYLKIKNKTSTAHHHQTVGVVERSHRTLNEYIRSYISTDKTDWDVRLQYFVYCFNTTPSMVHNYCPYELVFGRTSN
;
A
#
# COMPACT_ATOMS: atom_id res chain seq x y z
N LYS A 1 9.72 -14.12 -8.66
CA LYS A 1 8.72 -14.85 -7.90
C LYS A 1 9.30 -15.23 -6.55
N SER A 2 8.58 -14.98 -5.45
CA SER A 2 9.03 -15.42 -4.13
C SER A 2 8.80 -16.92 -3.93
N GLU A 3 9.38 -17.49 -2.86
CA GLU A 3 9.11 -18.87 -2.44
C GLU A 3 7.63 -19.12 -2.15
N ASN A 4 6.92 -18.09 -1.64
CA ASN A 4 5.48 -18.15 -1.41
C ASN A 4 4.64 -17.91 -2.69
N GLY A 5 5.27 -17.81 -3.84
CA GLY A 5 4.61 -17.66 -5.14
C GLY A 5 4.21 -16.23 -5.49
N ASN A 6 4.58 -15.22 -4.69
CA ASN A 6 4.24 -13.83 -4.97
C ASN A 6 5.18 -13.20 -6.01
N GLU A 7 4.63 -12.37 -6.89
CA GLU A 7 5.36 -11.67 -7.95
C GLU A 7 5.24 -10.15 -7.86
N TYR A 8 4.21 -9.66 -7.18
CA TYR A 8 3.87 -8.24 -7.08
C TYR A 8 3.52 -7.87 -5.64
N ALA A 9 3.43 -6.56 -5.38
CA ALA A 9 2.87 -6.05 -4.14
C ALA A 9 1.83 -4.96 -4.45
N VAL A 10 0.70 -4.99 -3.74
CA VAL A 10 -0.24 -3.87 -3.66
C VAL A 10 0.19 -2.97 -2.53
N THR A 11 0.37 -1.68 -2.80
CA THR A 11 0.72 -0.69 -1.79
C THR A 11 -0.41 0.29 -1.60
N LEU A 12 -0.76 0.54 -0.34
CA LEU A 12 -1.76 1.54 0.07
C LEU A 12 -1.08 2.51 1.02
N ILE A 13 -1.29 3.80 0.84
CA ILE A 13 -0.77 4.83 1.74
C ILE A 13 -1.90 5.76 2.16
N CYS A 14 -2.01 6.02 3.46
CA CYS A 14 -2.96 7.00 3.98
C CYS A 14 -2.45 8.41 3.68
N ASP A 15 -3.26 9.25 3.05
CA ASP A 15 -2.84 10.61 2.69
C ASP A 15 -2.60 11.49 3.91
N LEU A 16 -3.35 11.30 4.99
CA LEU A 16 -3.19 12.06 6.23
C LEU A 16 -1.99 11.59 7.05
N THR A 17 -1.98 10.32 7.45
CA THR A 17 -1.01 9.77 8.40
C THR A 17 0.28 9.27 7.74
N LYS A 18 0.28 9.14 6.42
CA LYS A 18 1.34 8.48 5.62
C LYS A 18 1.57 7.01 6.01
N TYR A 19 0.61 6.40 6.71
CA TYR A 19 0.69 4.98 7.07
C TYR A 19 0.66 4.11 5.82
N LEU A 20 1.68 3.27 5.69
CA LEU A 20 1.89 2.38 4.56
C LEU A 20 1.38 0.98 4.88
N VAL A 21 0.65 0.39 3.97
CA VAL A 21 0.35 -1.05 3.92
C VAL A 21 0.87 -1.60 2.61
N ALA A 22 1.61 -2.69 2.66
CA ALA A 22 2.07 -3.39 1.46
C ALA A 22 1.72 -4.87 1.55
N ILE A 23 1.09 -5.38 0.51
CA ILE A 23 0.47 -6.71 0.47
C ILE A 23 1.07 -7.48 -0.70
N PRO A 24 1.86 -8.53 -0.46
CA PRO A 24 2.35 -9.40 -1.52
C PRO A 24 1.18 -10.11 -2.22
N ILE A 25 1.24 -10.21 -3.54
CA ILE A 25 0.23 -10.87 -4.37
C ILE A 25 0.89 -11.68 -5.48
N ALA A 26 0.25 -12.79 -5.85
CA ALA A 26 0.78 -13.69 -6.88
C ALA A 26 0.62 -13.13 -8.31
N ASN A 27 -0.42 -12.31 -8.56
CA ASN A 27 -0.69 -11.73 -9.88
C ASN A 27 -1.48 -10.43 -9.75
N LYS A 28 -1.52 -9.65 -10.82
CA LYS A 28 -2.20 -8.35 -10.88
C LYS A 28 -3.68 -8.43 -11.30
N SER A 29 -4.33 -9.60 -11.23
CA SER A 29 -5.74 -9.66 -11.59
C SER A 29 -6.57 -8.81 -10.64
N ALA A 30 -7.63 -8.17 -11.15
CA ALA A 30 -8.51 -7.33 -10.34
C ALA A 30 -9.12 -8.09 -9.14
N LYS A 31 -9.40 -9.38 -9.32
CA LYS A 31 -9.89 -10.26 -8.24
C LYS A 31 -8.85 -10.42 -7.14
N THR A 32 -7.59 -10.67 -7.50
CA THR A 32 -6.48 -10.80 -6.54
C THR A 32 -6.26 -9.49 -5.80
N VAL A 33 -6.23 -8.37 -6.50
CA VAL A 33 -6.04 -7.02 -5.92
C VAL A 33 -7.20 -6.69 -4.98
N ALA A 34 -8.45 -6.88 -5.41
CA ALA A 34 -9.64 -6.63 -4.59
C ALA A 34 -9.64 -7.48 -3.30
N LYS A 35 -9.33 -8.77 -3.42
CA LYS A 35 -9.21 -9.69 -2.28
C LYS A 35 -8.13 -9.22 -1.31
N ALA A 36 -6.95 -8.88 -1.80
CA ALA A 36 -5.83 -8.39 -1.00
C ALA A 36 -6.20 -7.12 -0.22
N ILE A 37 -6.84 -6.13 -0.88
CA ILE A 37 -7.31 -4.90 -0.24
C ILE A 37 -8.36 -5.22 0.83
N PHE A 38 -9.33 -6.08 0.51
CA PHE A 38 -10.40 -6.43 1.44
C PHE A 38 -9.86 -7.12 2.70
N GLU A 39 -9.10 -8.21 2.53
CA GLU A 39 -8.63 -9.04 3.65
C GLU A 39 -7.53 -8.37 4.47
N SER A 40 -6.58 -7.70 3.81
CA SER A 40 -5.41 -7.15 4.48
C SER A 40 -5.56 -5.71 4.95
N PHE A 41 -6.53 -4.97 4.41
CA PHE A 41 -6.77 -3.59 4.81
C PHE A 41 -8.17 -3.41 5.41
N ILE A 42 -9.25 -3.69 4.65
CA ILE A 42 -10.61 -3.33 5.06
C ILE A 42 -11.03 -4.09 6.32
N LEU A 43 -10.75 -5.38 6.43
CA LEU A 43 -11.07 -6.17 7.62
C LEU A 43 -10.27 -5.75 8.87
N LYS A 44 -9.14 -5.06 8.71
CA LYS A 44 -8.29 -4.62 9.84
C LYS A 44 -8.56 -3.20 10.28
N TYR A 45 -8.81 -2.30 9.33
CA TYR A 45 -8.88 -0.85 9.57
C TYR A 45 -10.25 -0.25 9.26
N GLY A 46 -11.14 -1.04 8.69
CA GLY A 46 -12.41 -0.56 8.16
C GLY A 46 -12.29 0.04 6.75
N PRO A 47 -13.44 0.36 6.12
CA PRO A 47 -13.45 0.94 4.78
C PRO A 47 -12.94 2.39 4.80
N MET A 48 -12.11 2.74 3.82
CA MET A 48 -11.64 4.10 3.60
C MET A 48 -12.76 4.99 3.05
N LYS A 49 -12.77 6.29 3.37
CA LYS A 49 -13.73 7.24 2.80
C LYS A 49 -13.54 7.46 1.31
N THR A 50 -12.29 7.54 0.88
CA THR A 50 -11.92 7.76 -0.52
C THR A 50 -10.76 6.85 -0.88
N PHE A 51 -10.88 6.19 -2.01
CA PHE A 51 -9.83 5.39 -2.63
C PHE A 51 -9.35 6.11 -3.88
N ILE A 52 -8.07 6.48 -3.91
CA ILE A 52 -7.45 7.16 -5.04
C ILE A 52 -6.49 6.17 -5.69
N THR A 53 -6.71 5.90 -6.97
CA THR A 53 -5.86 4.99 -7.75
C THR A 53 -5.20 5.74 -8.90
N ASP A 54 -4.08 5.23 -9.36
CA ASP A 54 -3.54 5.61 -10.66
C ASP A 54 -4.43 5.08 -11.81
N MET A 55 -3.99 5.28 -13.04
CA MET A 55 -4.72 4.81 -14.23
C MET A 55 -4.50 3.32 -14.54
N GLY A 56 -3.95 2.54 -13.62
CA GLY A 56 -3.72 1.11 -13.79
C GLY A 56 -5.01 0.35 -14.17
N THR A 57 -4.92 -0.53 -15.13
CA THR A 57 -6.08 -1.29 -15.64
C THR A 57 -6.68 -2.21 -14.57
N GLU A 58 -5.86 -2.68 -13.63
CA GLU A 58 -6.26 -3.48 -12.49
C GLU A 58 -7.24 -2.77 -11.55
N TYR A 59 -7.18 -1.42 -11.48
CA TYR A 59 -8.07 -0.59 -10.65
C TYR A 59 -9.30 -0.06 -11.39
N LYS A 60 -9.29 -0.07 -12.72
CA LYS A 60 -10.45 0.32 -13.55
C LYS A 60 -11.45 -0.82 -13.77
N ASN A 61 -11.26 -1.95 -13.13
CA ASN A 61 -12.11 -3.13 -13.28
C ASN A 61 -13.41 -2.99 -12.47
N SER A 62 -14.48 -3.64 -12.97
CA SER A 62 -15.79 -3.69 -12.31
C SER A 62 -15.70 -4.21 -10.88
N ILE A 63 -14.84 -5.20 -10.60
CA ILE A 63 -14.69 -5.82 -9.27
C ILE A 63 -14.28 -4.78 -8.21
N ILE A 64 -13.29 -3.93 -8.50
CA ILE A 64 -12.87 -2.84 -7.60
C ILE A 64 -13.98 -1.79 -7.49
N THR A 65 -14.60 -1.45 -8.60
CA THR A 65 -15.71 -0.49 -8.62
C THR A 65 -16.90 -0.98 -7.80
N ASP A 66 -17.28 -2.25 -7.93
CA ASP A 66 -18.37 -2.87 -7.20
C ASP A 66 -18.05 -2.99 -5.70
N LEU A 67 -16.80 -3.36 -5.35
CA LEU A 67 -16.35 -3.36 -3.96
C LEU A 67 -16.45 -1.96 -3.34
N CYS A 68 -15.98 -0.93 -4.04
CA CYS A 68 -16.07 0.45 -3.58
C CYS A 68 -17.53 0.90 -3.41
N LYS A 69 -18.40 0.55 -4.37
CA LYS A 69 -19.83 0.88 -4.32
C LYS A 69 -20.52 0.20 -3.14
N TYR A 70 -20.28 -1.09 -2.94
CA TYR A 70 -20.85 -1.88 -1.84
C TYR A 70 -20.47 -1.31 -0.47
N LEU A 71 -19.20 -0.94 -0.31
CA LEU A 71 -18.68 -0.38 0.94
C LEU A 71 -18.83 1.15 1.06
N LYS A 72 -19.54 1.80 0.12
CA LYS A 72 -19.73 3.25 0.05
C LYS A 72 -18.42 4.06 0.04
N ILE A 73 -17.39 3.51 -0.59
CA ILE A 73 -16.08 4.14 -0.78
C ILE A 73 -16.15 5.02 -2.03
N LYS A 74 -15.72 6.29 -1.92
CA LYS A 74 -15.57 7.17 -3.08
C LYS A 74 -14.33 6.74 -3.88
N ASN A 75 -14.53 6.10 -5.02
CA ASN A 75 -13.44 5.74 -5.93
C ASN A 75 -13.10 6.93 -6.83
N LYS A 76 -11.84 7.37 -6.82
CA LYS A 76 -11.32 8.46 -7.66
C LYS A 76 -10.10 7.97 -8.42
N THR A 77 -10.05 8.26 -9.71
CA THR A 77 -8.83 8.07 -10.50
C THR A 77 -8.00 9.34 -10.43
N SER A 78 -6.72 9.21 -10.09
CA SER A 78 -5.78 10.34 -10.12
C SER A 78 -5.62 10.78 -11.58
N THR A 79 -6.04 12.01 -11.87
CA THR A 79 -5.65 12.70 -13.10
C THR A 79 -4.33 13.44 -12.87
N ALA A 80 -3.56 13.68 -13.94
CA ALA A 80 -2.21 14.27 -13.89
C ALA A 80 -2.07 15.60 -13.13
N HIS A 81 -3.14 16.20 -12.66
CA HIS A 81 -3.15 17.49 -11.94
C HIS A 81 -3.05 17.40 -10.39
N HIS A 82 -3.09 16.21 -9.80
CA HIS A 82 -2.89 16.06 -8.34
C HIS A 82 -1.45 15.62 -8.00
N HIS A 83 -0.48 16.41 -8.45
CA HIS A 83 0.95 16.12 -8.28
C HIS A 83 1.41 15.93 -6.81
N GLN A 84 0.74 16.54 -5.83
CA GLN A 84 1.18 16.43 -4.42
C GLN A 84 0.89 15.03 -3.83
N THR A 85 -0.29 14.47 -4.04
CA THR A 85 -0.63 13.13 -3.52
C THR A 85 0.13 12.03 -4.26
N VAL A 86 0.24 12.15 -5.60
CA VAL A 86 1.00 11.22 -6.44
C VAL A 86 2.50 11.24 -6.08
N GLY A 87 3.07 12.42 -5.86
CA GLY A 87 4.49 12.56 -5.50
C GLY A 87 4.86 11.93 -4.14
N VAL A 88 3.92 11.79 -3.19
CA VAL A 88 4.14 11.07 -1.93
C VAL A 88 4.16 9.56 -2.18
N VAL A 89 3.21 9.06 -2.98
CA VAL A 89 3.15 7.64 -3.35
C VAL A 89 4.38 7.24 -4.15
N GLU A 90 4.80 8.03 -5.15
CA GLU A 90 6.00 7.77 -5.94
C GLU A 90 7.28 7.76 -5.10
N ARG A 91 7.41 8.70 -4.15
CA ARG A 91 8.55 8.71 -3.20
C ARG A 91 8.53 7.48 -2.31
N SER A 92 7.37 7.07 -1.81
CA SER A 92 7.23 5.86 -1.00
C SER A 92 7.58 4.61 -1.80
N HIS A 93 7.18 4.53 -3.07
CA HIS A 93 7.55 3.44 -3.98
C HIS A 93 9.05 3.43 -4.27
N ARG A 94 9.67 4.59 -4.45
CA ARG A 94 11.13 4.69 -4.65
C ARG A 94 11.87 4.20 -3.41
N THR A 95 11.52 4.69 -2.23
CA THR A 95 12.11 4.26 -0.96
C THR A 95 11.90 2.78 -0.72
N LEU A 96 10.70 2.25 -1.01
CA LEU A 96 10.40 0.82 -0.94
C LEU A 96 11.29 0.01 -1.91
N ASN A 97 11.43 0.46 -3.14
CA ASN A 97 12.26 -0.22 -4.14
C ASN A 97 13.76 -0.18 -3.78
N GLU A 98 14.25 0.95 -3.24
CA GLU A 98 15.63 1.08 -2.76
C GLU A 98 15.89 0.15 -1.57
N TYR A 99 14.96 0.08 -0.62
CA TYR A 99 15.03 -0.84 0.50
C TYR A 99 15.01 -2.29 0.04
N ILE A 100 14.06 -2.66 -0.81
CA ILE A 100 13.98 -4.01 -1.37
C ILE A 100 15.29 -4.37 -2.07
N ARG A 101 15.88 -3.45 -2.84
CA ARG A 101 17.16 -3.70 -3.53
C ARG A 101 18.34 -3.85 -2.58
N SER A 102 18.38 -3.11 -1.48
CA SER A 102 19.52 -3.15 -0.54
C SER A 102 19.48 -4.31 0.45
N TYR A 103 18.28 -4.83 0.75
CA TYR A 103 18.09 -5.88 1.78
C TYR A 103 17.68 -7.24 1.22
N ILE A 104 17.30 -7.33 -0.04
CA ILE A 104 17.04 -8.62 -0.66
C ILE A 104 18.39 -9.29 -0.96
N SER A 105 18.59 -10.44 -0.33
CA SER A 105 19.74 -11.31 -0.59
C SER A 105 19.86 -11.66 -2.06
N THR A 106 21.00 -12.22 -2.45
CA THR A 106 21.32 -12.64 -3.82
C THR A 106 20.22 -13.49 -4.48
N ASP A 107 19.44 -14.23 -3.69
CA ASP A 107 18.40 -15.14 -4.20
C ASP A 107 17.03 -14.51 -4.43
N LYS A 108 16.79 -13.31 -3.92
CA LYS A 108 15.53 -12.54 -4.13
C LYS A 108 14.20 -13.29 -3.89
N THR A 109 14.24 -14.44 -3.22
CA THR A 109 13.10 -15.34 -3.08
C THR A 109 12.27 -15.05 -1.82
N ASP A 110 12.82 -14.31 -0.87
CA ASP A 110 12.21 -13.96 0.43
C ASP A 110 11.68 -12.52 0.53
N TRP A 111 11.58 -11.82 -0.61
CA TRP A 111 11.23 -10.40 -0.63
C TRP A 111 9.86 -10.10 -0.01
N ASP A 112 8.89 -10.98 -0.15
CA ASP A 112 7.53 -10.81 0.37
C ASP A 112 7.48 -10.91 1.91
N VAL A 113 8.33 -11.72 2.50
CA VAL A 113 8.50 -11.78 3.96
C VAL A 113 9.20 -10.51 4.44
N ARG A 114 10.30 -10.12 3.81
CA ARG A 114 11.07 -8.91 4.16
C ARG A 114 10.28 -7.62 3.95
N LEU A 115 9.33 -7.62 3.02
CA LEU A 115 8.44 -6.49 2.78
C LEU A 115 7.71 -6.05 4.06
N GLN A 116 7.31 -7.00 4.92
CA GLN A 116 6.61 -6.69 6.16
C GLN A 116 7.53 -6.01 7.18
N TYR A 117 8.79 -6.40 7.25
CA TYR A 117 9.79 -5.71 8.11
C TYR A 117 9.99 -4.27 7.64
N PHE A 118 10.10 -4.06 6.33
CA PHE A 118 10.18 -2.70 5.77
C PHE A 118 8.95 -1.87 6.13
N VAL A 119 7.75 -2.41 5.95
CA VAL A 119 6.49 -1.71 6.26
C VAL A 119 6.47 -1.30 7.74
N TYR A 120 6.90 -2.18 8.62
CA TYR A 120 7.01 -1.87 10.05
C TYR A 120 8.01 -0.72 10.29
N CYS A 121 9.23 -0.83 9.79
CA CYS A 121 10.26 0.22 9.93
C CYS A 121 9.78 1.56 9.35
N PHE A 122 9.16 1.54 8.16
CA PHE A 122 8.61 2.74 7.54
C PHE A 122 7.57 3.43 8.44
N ASN A 123 6.64 2.65 8.98
CA ASN A 123 5.55 3.18 9.80
C ASN A 123 6.01 3.64 11.20
N THR A 124 7.12 3.13 11.71
CA THR A 124 7.69 3.49 13.01
C THR A 124 8.80 4.55 12.90
N THR A 125 9.13 5.00 11.69
CA THR A 125 10.06 6.10 11.45
C THR A 125 9.29 7.42 11.27
N PRO A 126 9.71 8.54 11.89
CA PRO A 126 9.05 9.82 11.70
C PRO A 126 9.00 10.24 10.23
N SER A 127 7.82 10.59 9.76
CA SER A 127 7.62 11.06 8.40
C SER A 127 8.15 12.49 8.24
N MET A 128 8.89 12.75 7.18
CA MET A 128 9.40 14.10 6.85
C MET A 128 8.28 15.13 6.56
N VAL A 129 7.04 14.67 6.37
CA VAL A 129 5.89 15.54 6.04
C VAL A 129 5.33 16.22 7.30
N HIS A 130 5.28 15.50 8.42
CA HIS A 130 4.63 15.98 9.64
C HIS A 130 5.41 15.68 10.94
N ASN A 131 6.61 15.09 10.84
CA ASN A 131 7.52 14.73 11.94
C ASN A 131 6.96 13.75 12.99
N TYR A 132 5.88 13.04 12.68
CA TYR A 132 5.32 11.98 13.53
C TYR A 132 5.51 10.62 12.87
N CYS A 133 5.56 9.58 13.68
CA CYS A 133 5.52 8.21 13.16
C CYS A 133 4.11 7.89 12.64
N PRO A 134 3.96 7.40 11.41
CA PRO A 134 2.65 6.97 10.89
C PRO A 134 1.92 5.99 11.82
N TYR A 135 2.67 5.11 12.49
CA TYR A 135 2.13 4.17 13.46
C TYR A 135 1.45 4.87 14.64
N GLU A 136 2.08 5.89 15.21
CA GLU A 136 1.54 6.66 16.34
C GLU A 136 0.25 7.39 15.96
N LEU A 137 0.19 7.95 14.75
CA LEU A 137 -1.00 8.64 14.26
C LEU A 137 -2.19 7.70 14.02
N VAL A 138 -1.94 6.44 13.69
CA VAL A 138 -3.00 5.45 13.46
C VAL A 138 -3.46 4.81 14.76
N PHE A 139 -2.53 4.44 15.66
CA PHE A 139 -2.83 3.64 16.85
C PHE A 139 -2.89 4.44 18.14
N GLY A 140 -2.51 5.72 18.12
CA GLY A 140 -2.51 6.60 19.31
C GLY A 140 -1.52 6.20 20.39
N ARG A 141 -0.48 5.41 20.05
CA ARG A 141 0.56 4.95 20.96
C ARG A 141 1.89 4.79 20.23
N THR A 142 2.98 4.79 20.98
CA THR A 142 4.32 4.45 20.44
C THR A 142 4.39 3.00 19.99
N SER A 143 5.38 2.68 19.17
CA SER A 143 5.61 1.32 18.64
C SER A 143 6.35 0.39 19.59
N ASN A 144 6.86 0.91 20.70
CA ASN A 144 7.59 0.21 21.78
C ASN A 144 6.78 0.13 23.08
#